data_5068eea4a8b7cb1d4f804041a95ece5d
#
_entry.id   5068eea4a8b7cb1d4f804041a95ece5d
#
_cell.length_a   1.000
_cell.length_b   1.000
_cell.length_c   1.000
_cell.angle_alpha   90.00
_cell.angle_beta   90.00
_cell.angle_gamma   90.00
#
_symmetry.space_group_name_H-M   'P 1'
#
loop_
_entity.id
_entity.type
_entity.pdbx_description
1 polymer ?
#
loop_
_entity_poly.entity_id
_entity_poly.type
_entity_poly.pdbx_seq_one_letter_code
_entity_poly.pdbx_strand_id
1 'polypeptide(L)'
;ADIEKLGAQLGFTEEAGKYVSISMGQGQEANAEACRARFCEQGGWVFLQNVHLMQSWLPTLERKLEIAAASGHDDFRCYLSAEPPPLRDQQTLPAALLPSAIKVANEPPADLKANLRSAYALFDQAALDASSKPLEHRPMLFALCFFHALSLGRRKFGFQGFSRPYPFNNGDLTVCASVLQNYLEGNPTVPFDDIRYNFGEIM
;
A
#
# COMPACT_ATOMS: atom_id res chain seq x y z
N ALA A 1 5.10 0.97 -4.82
CA ALA A 1 6.21 0.62 -3.90
C ALA A 1 6.82 -0.76 -4.24
N ASP A 2 6.08 -1.89 -4.15
CA ASP A 2 6.71 -3.23 -4.30
C ASP A 2 7.14 -3.53 -5.74
N ILE A 3 6.32 -3.17 -6.74
CA ILE A 3 6.66 -3.30 -8.17
C ILE A 3 7.88 -2.41 -8.51
N GLU A 4 7.91 -1.21 -8.00
CA GLU A 4 9.00 -0.26 -8.18
C GLU A 4 10.31 -0.75 -7.54
N LYS A 5 10.25 -1.28 -6.31
CA LYS A 5 11.40 -1.91 -5.65
C LYS A 5 11.91 -3.10 -6.44
N LEU A 6 11.02 -3.96 -6.93
CA LEU A 6 11.39 -5.09 -7.78
C LEU A 6 12.01 -4.61 -9.10
N GLY A 7 11.42 -3.59 -9.72
CA GLY A 7 11.94 -2.96 -10.92
C GLY A 7 13.35 -2.43 -10.73
N ALA A 8 13.59 -1.70 -9.64
CA ALA A 8 14.90 -1.15 -9.30
C ALA A 8 15.96 -2.26 -9.12
N GLN A 9 15.63 -3.39 -8.50
CA GLN A 9 16.53 -4.53 -8.37
C GLN A 9 16.89 -5.18 -9.71
N LEU A 10 16.01 -5.12 -10.69
CA LEU A 10 16.19 -5.72 -12.02
C LEU A 10 16.64 -4.70 -13.08
N GLY A 11 16.89 -3.45 -12.70
CA GLY A 11 17.33 -2.40 -13.61
C GLY A 11 16.22 -1.73 -14.43
N PHE A 12 14.95 -1.96 -14.06
CA PHE A 12 13.80 -1.28 -14.65
C PHE A 12 13.39 -0.09 -13.76
N THR A 13 14.02 1.06 -14.01
CA THR A 13 13.77 2.30 -13.26
C THR A 13 13.23 3.39 -14.18
N GLU A 14 12.60 4.41 -13.60
CA GLU A 14 12.16 5.60 -14.33
C GLU A 14 13.35 6.37 -14.90
N GLU A 15 14.46 6.46 -14.15
CA GLU A 15 15.70 7.12 -14.59
C GLU A 15 16.31 6.43 -15.81
N ALA A 16 16.24 5.09 -15.87
CA ALA A 16 16.68 4.32 -17.03
C ALA A 16 15.69 4.38 -18.20
N GLY A 17 14.55 5.05 -18.04
CA GLY A 17 13.49 5.12 -19.05
C GLY A 17 12.79 3.78 -19.35
N LYS A 18 12.95 2.79 -18.45
CA LYS A 18 12.42 1.42 -18.60
C LYS A 18 11.23 1.10 -17.69
N TYR A 19 10.82 2.05 -16.88
CA TYR A 19 9.65 1.92 -16.01
C TYR A 19 8.81 3.18 -16.07
N VAL A 20 7.51 3.04 -16.02
CA VAL A 20 6.56 4.15 -15.86
C VAL A 20 5.38 3.71 -14.99
N SER A 21 4.97 4.58 -14.09
CA SER A 21 3.77 4.40 -13.26
C SER A 21 2.75 5.50 -13.60
N ILE A 22 1.53 5.10 -13.92
CA ILE A 22 0.45 6.02 -14.30
C ILE A 22 -0.75 5.73 -13.42
N SER A 23 -1.18 6.73 -12.65
CA SER A 23 -2.44 6.67 -11.92
C SER A 23 -3.58 6.97 -12.88
N MET A 24 -4.46 5.98 -13.08
CA MET A 24 -5.57 6.11 -14.03
C MET A 24 -6.63 7.06 -13.47
N GLY A 25 -7.05 7.99 -14.31
CA GLY A 25 -8.08 8.98 -14.04
C GLY A 25 -8.53 9.59 -15.36
N GLN A 26 -9.48 10.51 -15.35
CA GLN A 26 -10.01 11.13 -16.56
C GLN A 26 -8.88 11.74 -17.41
N GLY A 27 -8.85 11.37 -18.70
CA GLY A 27 -7.90 11.89 -19.67
C GLY A 27 -6.52 11.21 -19.68
N GLN A 28 -6.28 10.18 -18.86
CA GLN A 28 -5.00 9.47 -18.82
C GLN A 28 -4.93 8.30 -19.81
N GLU A 29 -6.02 7.96 -20.49
CA GLU A 29 -6.10 6.82 -21.41
C GLU A 29 -5.09 6.94 -22.57
N ALA A 30 -4.99 8.13 -23.18
CA ALA A 30 -4.07 8.37 -24.29
C ALA A 30 -2.61 8.24 -23.86
N ASN A 31 -2.25 8.75 -22.69
CA ASN A 31 -0.93 8.65 -22.11
C ASN A 31 -0.57 7.19 -21.76
N ALA A 32 -1.49 6.48 -21.12
CA ALA A 32 -1.33 5.06 -20.79
C ALA A 32 -1.12 4.21 -22.07
N GLU A 33 -1.87 4.50 -23.12
CA GLU A 33 -1.72 3.82 -24.41
C GLU A 33 -0.38 4.09 -25.06
N ALA A 34 0.05 5.35 -25.11
CA ALA A 34 1.33 5.73 -25.69
C ALA A 34 2.50 5.06 -24.95
N CYS A 35 2.48 5.08 -23.62
CA CYS A 35 3.48 4.42 -22.81
C CYS A 35 3.48 2.90 -23.00
N ARG A 36 2.30 2.28 -22.99
CA ARG A 36 2.15 0.84 -23.23
C ARG A 36 2.71 0.45 -24.61
N ALA A 37 2.34 1.18 -25.67
CA ALA A 37 2.81 0.91 -27.03
C ALA A 37 4.33 1.01 -27.13
N ARG A 38 4.92 2.07 -26.60
CA ARG A 38 6.37 2.26 -26.56
C ARG A 38 7.09 1.11 -25.88
N PHE A 39 6.65 0.73 -24.67
CA PHE A 39 7.30 -0.33 -23.93
C PHE A 39 7.03 -1.74 -24.48
N CYS A 40 5.89 -1.93 -25.15
CA CYS A 40 5.62 -3.17 -25.89
C CYS A 40 6.64 -3.42 -27.02
N GLU A 41 7.12 -2.37 -27.67
CA GLU A 41 8.12 -2.44 -28.75
C GLU A 41 9.55 -2.47 -28.23
N GLN A 42 9.87 -1.64 -27.23
CA GLN A 42 11.24 -1.41 -26.77
C GLN A 42 11.64 -2.27 -25.57
N GLY A 43 10.69 -2.94 -24.94
CA GLY A 43 10.84 -3.57 -23.64
C GLY A 43 10.75 -2.56 -22.50
N GLY A 44 10.23 -3.00 -21.38
CA GLY A 44 10.08 -2.18 -20.19
C GLY A 44 8.78 -2.46 -19.45
N TRP A 45 8.61 -1.79 -18.33
CA TRP A 45 7.51 -2.03 -17.40
C TRP A 45 6.56 -0.85 -17.32
N VAL A 46 5.28 -1.12 -17.48
CA VAL A 46 4.20 -0.14 -17.32
C VAL A 46 3.34 -0.55 -16.14
N PHE A 47 3.14 0.33 -15.20
CA PHE A 47 2.24 0.12 -14.08
C PHE A 47 1.04 1.09 -14.17
N LEU A 48 -0.14 0.55 -14.46
CA LEU A 48 -1.39 1.29 -14.50
C LEU A 48 -2.13 1.11 -13.18
N GLN A 49 -2.20 2.19 -12.40
CA GLN A 49 -2.82 2.16 -11.08
C GLN A 49 -4.31 2.53 -11.18
N ASN A 50 -5.12 1.89 -10.34
CA ASN A 50 -6.54 2.18 -10.20
C ASN A 50 -7.34 2.06 -11.51
N VAL A 51 -7.05 1.04 -12.31
CA VAL A 51 -7.69 0.84 -13.62
C VAL A 51 -9.21 0.65 -13.52
N HIS A 52 -9.72 0.26 -12.35
CA HIS A 52 -11.16 0.13 -12.08
C HIS A 52 -11.93 1.44 -12.23
N LEU A 53 -11.26 2.60 -12.18
CA LEU A 53 -11.88 3.91 -12.40
C LEU A 53 -12.23 4.18 -13.87
N MET A 54 -11.66 3.40 -14.80
CA MET A 54 -11.77 3.60 -16.25
C MET A 54 -12.50 2.44 -16.93
N GLN A 55 -13.64 2.04 -16.40
CA GLN A 55 -14.40 0.86 -16.86
C GLN A 55 -14.72 0.86 -18.36
N SER A 56 -15.03 2.01 -18.94
CA SER A 56 -15.32 2.15 -20.37
C SER A 56 -14.11 1.86 -21.27
N TRP A 57 -12.91 2.08 -20.77
CA TRP A 57 -11.66 1.87 -21.50
C TRP A 57 -11.09 0.46 -21.33
N LEU A 58 -11.43 -0.24 -20.27
CA LEU A 58 -10.91 -1.58 -19.97
C LEU A 58 -11.05 -2.60 -21.11
N PRO A 59 -12.16 -2.66 -21.87
CA PRO A 59 -12.25 -3.58 -23.01
C PRO A 59 -11.25 -3.26 -24.14
N THR A 60 -10.90 -2.00 -24.29
CA THR A 60 -9.86 -1.57 -25.24
C THR A 60 -8.48 -1.97 -24.76
N LEU A 61 -8.20 -1.77 -23.47
CA LEU A 61 -6.95 -2.20 -22.86
C LEU A 61 -6.75 -3.71 -22.97
N GLU A 62 -7.78 -4.50 -22.67
CA GLU A 62 -7.78 -5.96 -22.78
C GLU A 62 -7.30 -6.43 -24.16
N ARG A 63 -7.98 -5.97 -25.22
CA ARG A 63 -7.64 -6.33 -26.58
C ARG A 63 -6.19 -5.97 -26.95
N LYS A 64 -5.72 -4.82 -26.44
CA LYS A 64 -4.34 -4.38 -26.69
C LYS A 64 -3.30 -5.18 -25.90
N LEU A 65 -3.65 -5.65 -24.72
CA LEU A 65 -2.79 -6.53 -23.93
C LEU A 65 -2.71 -7.94 -24.53
N GLU A 66 -3.78 -8.45 -25.13
CA GLU A 66 -3.77 -9.71 -25.88
C GLU A 66 -2.81 -9.65 -27.07
N ILE A 67 -2.87 -8.57 -27.84
CA ILE A 67 -1.94 -8.31 -28.96
C ILE A 67 -0.50 -8.21 -28.44
N ALA A 68 -0.28 -7.49 -27.35
CA ALA A 68 1.03 -7.33 -26.74
C ALA A 68 1.60 -8.65 -26.21
N ALA A 69 0.77 -9.53 -25.71
CA ALA A 69 1.17 -10.88 -25.27
C ALA A 69 1.64 -11.77 -26.41
N ALA A 70 1.10 -11.55 -27.64
CA ALA A 70 1.45 -12.33 -28.82
C ALA A 70 2.68 -11.80 -29.57
N SER A 71 2.93 -10.50 -29.52
CA SER A 71 3.94 -9.83 -30.37
C SER A 71 4.82 -8.82 -29.64
N GLY A 72 4.70 -8.69 -28.33
CA GLY A 72 5.49 -7.75 -27.54
C GLY A 72 6.91 -8.22 -27.28
N HIS A 73 7.76 -7.26 -26.86
CA HIS A 73 9.13 -7.53 -26.44
C HIS A 73 9.16 -8.46 -25.21
N ASP A 74 10.14 -9.35 -25.14
CA ASP A 74 10.27 -10.33 -24.03
C ASP A 74 10.38 -9.68 -22.64
N ASP A 75 10.94 -8.48 -22.54
CA ASP A 75 11.06 -7.71 -21.29
C ASP A 75 9.85 -6.85 -20.98
N PHE A 76 8.83 -6.84 -21.84
CA PHE A 76 7.62 -6.06 -21.60
C PHE A 76 6.81 -6.66 -20.46
N ARG A 77 6.43 -5.83 -19.49
CA ARG A 77 5.49 -6.20 -18.43
C ARG A 77 4.48 -5.08 -18.22
N CYS A 78 3.22 -5.45 -18.13
CA CYS A 78 2.13 -4.55 -17.79
C CYS A 78 1.54 -4.97 -16.44
N TYR A 79 1.68 -4.11 -15.45
CA TYR A 79 1.09 -4.28 -14.12
C TYR A 79 -0.18 -3.46 -14.02
N LEU A 80 -1.22 -4.04 -13.48
CA LEU A 80 -2.51 -3.39 -13.25
C LEU A 80 -2.84 -3.45 -11.77
N SER A 81 -3.31 -2.35 -11.19
CA SER A 81 -3.93 -2.40 -9.87
C SER A 81 -5.39 -1.97 -9.94
N ALA A 82 -6.23 -2.66 -9.19
CA ALA A 82 -7.65 -2.35 -9.07
C ALA A 82 -8.10 -2.64 -7.64
N GLU A 83 -9.10 -1.89 -7.17
CA GLU A 83 -9.78 -2.24 -5.93
C GLU A 83 -10.75 -3.41 -6.17
N PRO A 84 -10.91 -4.28 -5.16
CA PRO A 84 -11.93 -5.31 -5.22
C PRO A 84 -13.33 -4.67 -5.28
N PRO A 85 -14.31 -5.32 -5.91
CA PRO A 85 -15.67 -4.80 -5.94
C PRO A 85 -16.27 -4.74 -4.52
N PRO A 86 -17.09 -3.72 -4.22
CA PRO A 86 -17.73 -3.59 -2.91
C PRO A 86 -18.71 -4.74 -2.61
N LEU A 87 -19.28 -5.33 -3.64
CA LEU A 87 -20.16 -6.49 -3.56
C LEU A 87 -19.57 -7.66 -4.35
N ARG A 88 -19.70 -8.87 -3.82
CA ARG A 88 -19.13 -10.10 -4.44
C ARG A 88 -19.66 -10.38 -5.84
N ASP A 89 -20.85 -9.92 -6.15
CA ASP A 89 -21.51 -10.14 -7.45
C ASP A 89 -21.14 -9.09 -8.50
N GLN A 90 -20.38 -8.08 -8.13
CA GLN A 90 -19.92 -7.04 -9.04
C GLN A 90 -18.53 -7.38 -9.59
N GLN A 91 -18.32 -7.08 -10.86
CA GLN A 91 -17.02 -7.20 -11.51
C GLN A 91 -16.46 -5.80 -11.78
N THR A 92 -15.27 -5.53 -11.28
CA THR A 92 -14.54 -4.27 -11.52
C THR A 92 -13.61 -4.36 -12.73
N LEU A 93 -13.22 -5.56 -13.12
CA LEU A 93 -12.36 -5.82 -14.28
C LEU A 93 -13.09 -6.76 -15.26
N PRO A 94 -12.87 -6.61 -16.57
CA PRO A 94 -13.39 -7.54 -17.57
C PRO A 94 -12.98 -8.99 -17.26
N ALA A 95 -13.93 -9.90 -17.42
CA ALA A 95 -13.70 -11.31 -17.13
C ALA A 95 -12.58 -11.93 -17.97
N ALA A 96 -12.35 -11.44 -19.17
CA ALA A 96 -11.34 -11.98 -20.09
C ALA A 96 -9.91 -11.53 -19.74
N LEU A 97 -9.71 -10.39 -19.04
CA LEU A 97 -8.40 -10.01 -18.49
C LEU A 97 -7.91 -10.98 -17.41
N LEU A 98 -8.82 -11.61 -16.70
CA LEU A 98 -8.48 -12.42 -15.54
C LEU A 98 -7.78 -13.75 -15.87
N PRO A 99 -8.12 -14.52 -16.93
CA PRO A 99 -7.44 -15.77 -17.27
C PRO A 99 -6.03 -15.55 -17.81
N SER A 100 -5.79 -14.44 -18.51
CA SER A 100 -4.49 -14.14 -19.16
C SER A 100 -3.49 -13.45 -18.21
N ALA A 101 -3.91 -13.06 -17.01
CA ALA A 101 -3.07 -12.34 -16.05
C ALA A 101 -2.71 -13.19 -14.82
N ILE A 102 -1.52 -12.93 -14.27
CA ILE A 102 -1.13 -13.43 -12.95
C ILE A 102 -1.81 -12.56 -11.90
N LYS A 103 -2.67 -13.17 -11.10
CA LYS A 103 -3.44 -12.48 -10.06
C LYS A 103 -2.65 -12.46 -8.77
N VAL A 104 -2.40 -11.27 -8.24
CA VAL A 104 -1.81 -11.08 -6.93
C VAL A 104 -2.84 -10.38 -6.05
N ALA A 105 -3.41 -11.11 -5.09
CA ALA A 105 -4.26 -10.51 -4.08
C ALA A 105 -3.39 -9.85 -3.01
N ASN A 106 -3.60 -8.55 -2.80
CA ASN A 106 -2.95 -7.80 -1.74
C ASN A 106 -4.03 -7.39 -0.72
N GLU A 107 -4.57 -8.37 -0.03
CA GLU A 107 -5.55 -8.14 1.02
C GLU A 107 -4.83 -7.81 2.34
N PRO A 108 -5.32 -6.80 3.08
CA PRO A 108 -4.78 -6.52 4.41
C PRO A 108 -5.02 -7.74 5.32
N PRO A 109 -4.08 -8.03 6.23
CA PRO A 109 -4.23 -9.15 7.15
C PRO A 109 -5.55 -9.07 7.93
N ALA A 110 -6.27 -10.18 8.02
CA ALA A 110 -7.58 -10.22 8.67
C ALA A 110 -7.51 -10.54 10.17
N ASP A 111 -6.42 -11.16 10.65
CA ASP A 111 -6.26 -11.55 12.03
C ASP A 111 -5.36 -10.61 12.83
N LEU A 112 -5.55 -10.59 14.16
CA LEU A 112 -4.80 -9.74 15.08
C LEU A 112 -3.29 -10.02 15.03
N LYS A 113 -2.90 -11.29 14.94
CA LYS A 113 -1.49 -11.69 14.94
C LYS A 113 -0.76 -11.21 13.70
N ALA A 114 -1.40 -11.34 12.52
CA ALA A 114 -0.83 -10.89 11.26
C ALA A 114 -0.78 -9.36 11.19
N ASN A 115 -1.83 -8.65 11.66
CA ASN A 115 -1.85 -7.20 11.78
C ASN A 115 -0.74 -6.69 12.72
N LEU A 116 -0.56 -7.32 13.88
CA LEU A 116 0.49 -6.94 14.84
C LEU A 116 1.90 -7.17 14.24
N ARG A 117 2.11 -8.30 13.57
CA ARG A 117 3.39 -8.57 12.89
C ARG A 117 3.67 -7.54 11.79
N SER A 118 2.67 -7.21 11.00
CA SER A 118 2.79 -6.19 9.94
C SER A 118 3.08 -4.81 10.52
N ALA A 119 2.41 -4.43 11.60
CA ALA A 119 2.64 -3.15 12.28
C ALA A 119 4.06 -3.07 12.87
N TYR A 120 4.50 -4.13 13.56
CA TYR A 120 5.82 -4.13 14.19
C TYR A 120 6.97 -4.23 13.18
N ALA A 121 6.75 -4.84 12.02
CA ALA A 121 7.73 -4.93 10.95
C ALA A 121 8.03 -3.58 10.25
N LEU A 122 7.25 -2.53 10.53
CA LEU A 122 7.55 -1.18 10.05
C LEU A 122 8.76 -0.55 10.77
N PHE A 123 9.10 -1.05 11.95
CA PHE A 123 10.16 -0.52 12.80
C PHE A 123 11.35 -1.48 12.76
N ASP A 124 12.44 -1.03 12.16
CA ASP A 124 13.70 -1.75 12.12
C ASP A 124 14.46 -1.66 13.47
N GLN A 125 15.55 -2.38 13.59
CA GLN A 125 16.38 -2.36 14.80
C GLN A 125 16.94 -0.96 15.09
N ALA A 126 17.25 -0.19 14.05
CA ALA A 126 17.76 1.16 14.20
C ALA A 126 16.71 2.09 14.83
N ALA A 127 15.44 1.97 14.43
CA ALA A 127 14.32 2.71 15.02
C ALA A 127 14.09 2.32 16.49
N LEU A 128 14.27 1.03 16.83
CA LEU A 128 14.14 0.55 18.21
C LEU A 128 15.27 1.03 19.12
N ASP A 129 16.44 1.27 18.58
CA ASP A 129 17.64 1.68 19.31
C ASP A 129 17.86 3.21 19.28
N ALA A 130 17.05 3.94 18.51
CA ALA A 130 17.16 5.39 18.35
C ALA A 130 16.79 6.20 19.60
N SER A 131 16.05 5.61 20.56
CA SER A 131 15.62 6.30 21.78
C SER A 131 16.71 6.29 22.85
N SER A 132 16.87 7.41 23.56
CA SER A 132 17.70 7.51 24.77
C SER A 132 17.19 6.67 25.94
N LYS A 133 15.92 6.20 25.87
CA LYS A 133 15.22 5.41 26.89
C LYS A 133 14.70 4.08 26.30
N PRO A 134 15.59 3.18 25.87
CA PRO A 134 15.19 1.98 25.14
C PRO A 134 14.37 0.98 25.97
N LEU A 135 14.51 0.98 27.30
CA LEU A 135 13.77 0.09 28.19
C LEU A 135 12.28 0.44 28.25
N GLU A 136 11.95 1.71 28.14
CA GLU A 136 10.59 2.22 28.15
C GLU A 136 10.02 2.33 26.74
N HIS A 137 10.83 2.79 25.80
CA HIS A 137 10.40 3.00 24.40
C HIS A 137 9.91 1.70 23.74
N ARG A 138 10.66 0.61 23.85
CA ARG A 138 10.33 -0.66 23.17
C ARG A 138 8.98 -1.25 23.63
N PRO A 139 8.67 -1.37 24.93
CA PRO A 139 7.36 -1.84 25.36
C PRO A 139 6.21 -0.90 24.94
N MET A 140 6.43 0.42 24.99
CA MET A 140 5.41 1.39 24.60
C MET A 140 5.14 1.32 23.10
N LEU A 141 6.18 1.23 22.27
CA LEU A 141 6.03 1.04 20.83
C LEU A 141 5.30 -0.27 20.51
N PHE A 142 5.61 -1.35 21.23
CA PHE A 142 4.89 -2.60 21.06
C PHE A 142 3.41 -2.46 21.45
N ALA A 143 3.10 -1.78 22.56
CA ALA A 143 1.72 -1.51 22.98
C ALA A 143 0.97 -0.67 21.92
N LEU A 144 1.63 0.32 21.31
CA LEU A 144 1.09 1.14 20.22
C LEU A 144 0.79 0.28 18.98
N CYS A 145 1.71 -0.60 18.58
CA CYS A 145 1.49 -1.54 17.48
C CYS A 145 0.33 -2.50 17.77
N PHE A 146 0.19 -2.95 19.03
CA PHE A 146 -0.90 -3.82 19.44
C PHE A 146 -2.24 -3.08 19.38
N PHE A 147 -2.30 -1.83 19.86
CA PHE A 147 -3.50 -1.00 19.77
C PHE A 147 -3.89 -0.75 18.32
N HIS A 148 -2.93 -0.42 17.45
CA HIS A 148 -3.16 -0.27 16.01
C HIS A 148 -3.74 -1.54 15.38
N ALA A 149 -3.18 -2.70 15.71
CA ALA A 149 -3.68 -3.99 15.21
C ALA A 149 -5.11 -4.30 15.69
N LEU A 150 -5.46 -3.92 16.94
CA LEU A 150 -6.83 -3.99 17.45
C LEU A 150 -7.77 -3.06 16.69
N SER A 151 -7.35 -1.82 16.45
CA SER A 151 -8.13 -0.82 15.71
C SER A 151 -8.43 -1.28 14.27
N LEU A 152 -7.43 -1.86 13.58
CA LEU A 152 -7.62 -2.49 12.28
C LEU A 152 -8.63 -3.65 12.33
N GLY A 153 -8.56 -4.49 13.37
CA GLY A 153 -9.50 -5.59 13.57
C GLY A 153 -10.93 -5.12 13.82
N ARG A 154 -11.11 -3.96 14.45
CA ARG A 154 -12.44 -3.38 14.74
C ARG A 154 -13.13 -2.77 13.53
N ARG A 155 -12.41 -2.41 12.48
CA ARG A 155 -12.98 -1.84 11.24
C ARG A 155 -14.14 -2.67 10.67
N LYS A 156 -14.05 -3.99 10.77
CA LYS A 156 -15.11 -4.91 10.28
C LYS A 156 -16.42 -4.85 11.06
N PHE A 157 -16.42 -4.23 12.23
CA PHE A 157 -17.62 -4.06 13.08
C PHE A 157 -18.24 -2.66 12.97
N GLY A 158 -17.80 -1.84 12.02
CA GLY A 158 -18.33 -0.50 11.79
C GLY A 158 -17.93 0.50 12.88
N PHE A 159 -18.92 1.25 13.36
CA PHE A 159 -18.72 2.33 14.32
C PHE A 159 -18.48 1.91 15.78
N GLN A 160 -18.41 0.63 16.08
CA GLN A 160 -18.36 0.17 17.48
C GLN A 160 -17.19 0.78 18.26
N GLY A 161 -17.49 1.71 19.14
CA GLY A 161 -16.55 2.40 20.01
C GLY A 161 -15.80 3.57 19.36
N PHE A 162 -16.12 3.94 18.13
CA PHE A 162 -15.62 5.15 17.47
C PHE A 162 -16.76 6.07 17.09
N SER A 163 -16.56 7.39 17.20
CA SER A 163 -17.57 8.39 16.83
C SER A 163 -17.75 8.50 15.30
N ARG A 164 -16.74 8.13 14.53
CA ARG A 164 -16.74 8.14 13.06
C ARG A 164 -16.01 6.92 12.50
N PRO A 165 -16.35 6.44 11.28
CA PRO A 165 -15.53 5.47 10.60
C PRO A 165 -14.19 6.10 10.25
N TYR A 166 -13.10 5.46 10.64
CA TYR A 166 -11.76 5.90 10.31
C TYR A 166 -10.95 4.76 9.70
N PRO A 167 -10.36 4.95 8.52
CA PRO A 167 -9.56 3.94 7.85
C PRO A 167 -8.12 3.94 8.40
N PHE A 168 -7.94 3.49 9.64
CA PHE A 168 -6.61 3.37 10.24
C PHE A 168 -5.60 2.78 9.26
N ASN A 169 -4.43 3.40 9.15
CA ASN A 169 -3.39 3.01 8.21
C ASN A 169 -2.00 3.07 8.85
N ASN A 170 -1.00 2.58 8.13
CA ASN A 170 0.37 2.54 8.63
C ASN A 170 0.99 3.94 8.82
N GLY A 171 0.50 4.95 8.10
CA GLY A 171 0.92 6.34 8.28
C GLY A 171 0.55 6.87 9.67
N ASP A 172 -0.67 6.57 10.13
CA ASP A 172 -1.11 6.95 11.48
C ASP A 172 -0.21 6.33 12.55
N LEU A 173 0.10 5.03 12.40
CA LEU A 173 1.00 4.35 13.32
C LEU A 173 2.40 4.98 13.36
N THR A 174 2.94 5.33 12.19
CA THR A 174 4.27 5.97 12.09
C THR A 174 4.28 7.36 12.75
N VAL A 175 3.23 8.15 12.53
CA VAL A 175 3.08 9.47 13.18
C VAL A 175 2.98 9.31 14.69
N CYS A 176 2.14 8.40 15.18
CA CYS A 176 2.00 8.14 16.61
C CYS A 176 3.32 7.67 17.24
N ALA A 177 4.08 6.81 16.56
CA ALA A 177 5.39 6.37 17.04
C ALA A 177 6.39 7.54 17.13
N SER A 178 6.38 8.45 16.15
CA SER A 178 7.21 9.65 16.17
C SER A 178 6.82 10.59 17.32
N VAL A 179 5.52 10.75 17.57
CA VAL A 179 5.02 11.54 18.72
C VAL A 179 5.46 10.92 20.03
N LEU A 180 5.31 9.60 20.19
CA LEU A 180 5.78 8.87 21.38
C LEU A 180 7.27 9.11 21.62
N GLN A 181 8.10 8.97 20.59
CA GLN A 181 9.53 9.20 20.70
C GLN A 181 9.85 10.65 21.09
N ASN A 182 9.19 11.63 20.50
CA ASN A 182 9.37 13.05 20.85
C ASN A 182 9.03 13.33 22.32
N TYR A 183 7.97 12.73 22.86
CA TYR A 183 7.63 12.85 24.28
C TYR A 183 8.68 12.22 25.20
N LEU A 184 9.22 11.07 24.81
CA LEU A 184 10.28 10.40 25.57
C LEU A 184 11.59 11.21 25.57
N GLU A 185 11.99 11.74 24.42
CA GLU A 185 13.23 12.50 24.26
C GLU A 185 13.15 13.91 24.84
N GLY A 186 11.97 14.55 24.80
CA GLY A 186 11.77 15.91 25.30
C GLY A 186 11.75 16.03 26.83
N ASN A 187 11.72 14.92 27.55
CA ASN A 187 11.62 14.92 29.01
C ASN A 187 12.81 14.17 29.64
N PRO A 188 13.41 14.66 30.73
CA PRO A 188 14.51 13.98 31.41
C PRO A 188 14.08 12.65 32.03
N THR A 189 12.85 12.57 32.52
CA THR A 189 12.20 11.34 33.03
C THR A 189 11.00 11.00 32.13
N VAL A 190 10.57 9.74 32.14
CA VAL A 190 9.41 9.31 31.33
C VAL A 190 8.14 9.98 31.88
N PRO A 191 7.44 10.82 31.10
CA PRO A 191 6.22 11.50 31.53
C PRO A 191 5.01 10.57 31.37
N PHE A 192 4.88 9.56 32.25
CA PHE A 192 3.84 8.55 32.14
C PHE A 192 2.41 9.11 32.14
N ASP A 193 2.14 10.15 32.92
CA ASP A 193 0.80 10.75 32.99
C ASP A 193 0.46 11.47 31.69
N ASP A 194 1.40 12.23 31.11
CA ASP A 194 1.21 12.92 29.83
C ASP A 194 1.05 11.91 28.70
N ILE A 195 1.87 10.88 28.67
CA ILE A 195 1.78 9.82 27.68
C ILE A 195 0.43 9.10 27.79
N ARG A 196 0.00 8.76 29.01
CA ARG A 196 -1.29 8.13 29.25
C ARG A 196 -2.45 8.99 28.78
N TYR A 197 -2.40 10.29 29.08
CA TYR A 197 -3.41 11.25 28.62
C TYR A 197 -3.44 11.35 27.11
N ASN A 198 -2.31 11.65 26.48
CA ASN A 198 -2.22 11.84 25.04
C ASN A 198 -2.60 10.59 24.23
N PHE A 199 -2.15 9.40 24.65
CA PHE A 199 -2.51 8.16 23.97
C PHE A 199 -3.92 7.66 24.33
N GLY A 200 -4.51 8.10 25.42
CA GLY A 200 -5.88 7.80 25.79
C GLY A 200 -6.92 8.72 25.15
N GLU A 201 -6.56 9.97 24.86
CA GLU A 201 -7.47 10.99 24.37
C GLU A 201 -7.30 11.26 22.86
N ILE A 202 -6.10 11.07 22.31
CA ILE A 202 -5.75 11.44 20.92
C ILE A 202 -5.85 10.23 19.98
N MET A 203 -5.69 9.02 20.49
CA MET A 203 -5.83 7.76 19.75
C MET A 203 -7.19 7.13 19.95
#